data_d34911d17bf3450ce07cf236553c9402
#
_entry.id   d34911d17bf3450ce07cf236553c9402
#
_cell.length_a   1.000
_cell.length_b   1.000
_cell.length_c   1.000
_cell.angle_alpha   90.00
_cell.angle_beta   90.00
_cell.angle_gamma   90.00
#
_symmetry.space_group_name_H-M   'P 1'
#
loop_
_entity.id
_entity.type
_entity.pdbx_description
1 polymer ?
#
loop_
_entity_poly.entity_id
_entity_poly.type
_entity_poly.pdbx_seq_one_letter_code
_entity_poly.pdbx_strand_id
1 'polypeptide(L)'
;LILIPSRLSASRLPNKPLLKINGKSIISLVVDRAKRSKLGEVIVATEDNKILNEVKKNGGNAIITSNKHKTGTDRIYECLSKLKKRNIDYIINLQGDEPNIDINDLKRLYILTKKNNSDMSTLASEIHNKKIYKDKNIVKVITNLKLNKNNFPYAKDFRRLITSGKNIYHHLGVYIYKVKILKKFINLRQSENELSNK
;
A
#
# COMPACT_ATOMS: atom_id res chain seq x y z
N LEU A 1 4.24 -5.03 -11.54
CA LEU A 1 3.83 -3.62 -11.67
C LEU A 1 3.65 -3.02 -10.28
N ILE A 2 4.16 -1.80 -10.06
CA ILE A 2 3.95 -1.03 -8.82
C ILE A 2 2.93 0.07 -9.12
N LEU A 3 1.84 0.10 -8.38
CA LEU A 3 0.80 1.12 -8.45
C LEU A 3 0.75 1.90 -7.15
N ILE A 4 0.76 3.24 -7.26
CA ILE A 4 0.80 4.16 -6.13
C ILE A 4 -0.50 4.98 -6.14
N PRO A 5 -1.52 4.61 -5.34
CA PRO A 5 -2.72 5.44 -5.22
C PRO A 5 -2.37 6.73 -4.48
N SER A 6 -2.83 7.87 -4.99
CA SER A 6 -2.60 9.16 -4.37
C SER A 6 -3.77 10.12 -4.63
N ARG A 7 -4.11 10.96 -3.62
CA ARG A 7 -5.15 11.99 -3.71
C ARG A 7 -4.82 13.17 -2.81
N LEU A 8 -5.34 14.34 -3.16
CA LEU A 8 -5.17 15.56 -2.35
C LEU A 8 -6.17 15.65 -1.18
N SER A 9 -7.30 14.96 -1.29
CA SER A 9 -8.43 15.01 -0.34
C SER A 9 -8.17 14.22 0.94
N ALA A 10 -6.97 14.36 1.55
CA ALA A 10 -6.69 13.77 2.85
C ALA A 10 -7.20 14.68 3.97
N SER A 11 -8.13 14.19 4.80
CA SER A 11 -8.76 14.97 5.87
C SER A 11 -7.78 15.44 6.95
N ARG A 12 -6.77 14.63 7.29
CA ARG A 12 -5.78 14.91 8.35
C ARG A 12 -4.67 15.87 7.94
N LEU A 13 -4.23 15.84 6.71
CA LEU A 13 -3.19 16.72 6.16
C LEU A 13 -3.48 17.00 4.68
N PRO A 14 -4.19 18.11 4.39
CA PRO A 14 -4.51 18.49 3.02
C PRO A 14 -3.25 18.64 2.16
N ASN A 15 -3.34 18.26 0.90
CA ASN A 15 -2.25 18.33 -0.07
C ASN A 15 -0.98 17.53 0.31
N LYS A 16 -1.06 16.61 1.28
CA LYS A 16 0.08 15.82 1.77
C LYS A 16 1.02 15.31 0.66
N PRO A 17 0.54 14.74 -0.46
CA PRO A 17 1.41 14.23 -1.52
C PRO A 17 2.30 15.29 -2.17
N LEU A 18 1.88 16.56 -2.17
CA LEU A 18 2.59 17.68 -2.78
C LEU A 18 3.48 18.45 -1.79
N LEU A 19 3.38 18.16 -0.48
CA LEU A 19 4.30 18.75 0.50
C LEU A 19 5.73 18.32 0.19
N LYS A 20 6.67 19.24 0.40
CA LYS A 20 8.07 19.01 0.06
C LYS A 20 8.92 18.66 1.27
N ILE A 21 9.79 17.69 1.09
CA ILE A 21 10.89 17.35 2.01
C ILE A 21 12.18 17.57 1.22
N ASN A 22 13.03 18.46 1.68
CA ASN A 22 14.28 18.84 0.99
C ASN A 22 14.06 19.17 -0.50
N GLY A 23 13.05 20.02 -0.78
CA GLY A 23 12.75 20.50 -2.13
C GLY A 23 11.96 19.52 -3.03
N LYS A 24 11.77 18.26 -2.64
CA LYS A 24 11.09 17.24 -3.43
C LYS A 24 9.75 16.86 -2.80
N SER A 25 8.69 16.74 -3.61
CA SER A 25 7.37 16.36 -3.11
C SER A 25 7.35 14.95 -2.55
N ILE A 26 6.51 14.70 -1.55
CA ILE A 26 6.35 13.36 -0.94
C ILE A 26 6.05 12.31 -2.00
N ILE A 27 5.12 12.60 -2.92
CA ILE A 27 4.80 11.65 -3.99
C ILE A 27 5.98 11.33 -4.89
N SER A 28 6.81 12.33 -5.22
CA SER A 28 8.02 12.11 -6.04
C SER A 28 9.07 11.29 -5.28
N LEU A 29 9.20 11.47 -3.96
CA LEU A 29 10.07 10.63 -3.13
C LEU A 29 9.60 9.17 -3.12
N VAL A 30 8.29 8.93 -3.00
CA VAL A 30 7.72 7.58 -3.06
C VAL A 30 7.97 6.93 -4.43
N VAL A 31 7.76 7.68 -5.53
CA VAL A 31 8.04 7.19 -6.89
C VAL A 31 9.52 6.80 -7.05
N ASP A 32 10.44 7.61 -6.56
CA ASP A 32 11.87 7.29 -6.62
C ASP A 32 12.23 6.04 -5.83
N ARG A 33 11.68 5.90 -4.62
CA ARG A 33 11.86 4.68 -3.82
C ARG A 33 11.36 3.45 -4.55
N ALA A 34 10.15 3.54 -5.12
CA ALA A 34 9.55 2.46 -5.90
C ALA A 34 10.43 2.08 -7.11
N LYS A 35 10.92 3.07 -7.87
CA LYS A 35 11.83 2.84 -9.01
C LYS A 35 13.13 2.17 -8.61
N ARG A 36 13.74 2.58 -7.48
CA ARG A 36 14.98 1.98 -6.94
C ARG A 36 14.80 0.51 -6.55
N SER A 37 13.58 0.05 -6.27
CA SER A 37 13.32 -1.36 -5.97
C SER A 37 13.60 -2.26 -7.17
N LYS A 38 13.48 -1.75 -8.40
CA LYS A 38 13.61 -2.50 -9.67
C LYS A 38 12.66 -3.69 -9.77
N LEU A 39 11.52 -3.67 -9.06
CA LEU A 39 10.51 -4.74 -9.05
C LEU A 39 9.51 -4.63 -10.20
N GLY A 40 9.61 -3.60 -11.02
CA GLY A 40 8.77 -3.39 -12.18
C GLY A 40 8.47 -1.92 -12.46
N GLU A 41 7.64 -1.66 -13.46
CA GLU A 41 7.20 -0.32 -13.80
C GLU A 41 6.42 0.31 -12.63
N VAL A 42 6.59 1.63 -12.45
CA VAL A 42 5.96 2.40 -11.38
C VAL A 42 5.01 3.42 -11.98
N ILE A 43 3.75 3.39 -11.54
CA ILE A 43 2.71 4.30 -12.03
C ILE A 43 1.91 4.83 -10.84
N VAL A 44 1.73 6.15 -10.78
CA VAL A 44 0.85 6.81 -9.83
C VAL A 44 -0.57 6.84 -10.38
N ALA A 45 -1.54 6.37 -9.59
CA ALA A 45 -2.96 6.42 -9.88
C ALA A 45 -3.59 7.56 -9.06
N THR A 46 -4.11 8.58 -9.72
CA THR A 46 -4.64 9.78 -9.05
C THR A 46 -5.85 10.37 -9.75
N GLU A 47 -6.73 11.02 -8.99
CA GLU A 47 -7.82 11.85 -9.52
C GLU A 47 -7.39 13.30 -9.79
N ASP A 48 -6.22 13.69 -9.28
CA ASP A 48 -5.78 15.07 -9.21
C ASP A 48 -4.76 15.41 -10.31
N ASN A 49 -5.08 16.36 -11.17
CA ASN A 49 -4.16 16.86 -12.19
C ASN A 49 -2.88 17.48 -11.60
N LYS A 50 -2.96 18.08 -10.40
CA LYS A 50 -1.78 18.62 -9.71
C LYS A 50 -0.78 17.53 -9.37
N ILE A 51 -1.26 16.38 -8.87
CA ILE A 51 -0.40 15.21 -8.58
C ILE A 51 0.16 14.65 -9.90
N LEU A 52 -0.68 14.47 -10.92
CA LEU A 52 -0.23 13.97 -12.23
C LEU A 52 0.90 14.82 -12.81
N ASN A 53 0.72 16.14 -12.80
CA ASN A 53 1.71 17.10 -13.34
C ASN A 53 3.01 17.07 -12.53
N GLU A 54 2.91 17.04 -11.18
CA GLU A 54 4.08 16.95 -10.29
C GLU A 54 4.89 15.67 -10.54
N VAL A 55 4.20 14.53 -10.68
CA VAL A 55 4.85 13.24 -10.96
C VAL A 55 5.54 13.25 -12.33
N LYS A 56 4.85 13.75 -13.36
CA LYS A 56 5.42 13.85 -14.72
C LYS A 56 6.62 14.80 -14.79
N LYS A 57 6.50 15.96 -14.15
CA LYS A 57 7.61 16.95 -14.06
C LYS A 57 8.88 16.34 -13.44
N ASN A 58 8.71 15.40 -12.50
CA ASN A 58 9.83 14.69 -11.87
C ASN A 58 10.17 13.34 -12.55
N GLY A 59 9.78 13.15 -13.82
CA GLY A 59 10.14 11.97 -14.62
C GLY A 59 9.43 10.69 -14.21
N GLY A 60 8.30 10.76 -13.49
CA GLY A 60 7.45 9.63 -13.15
C GLY A 60 6.30 9.43 -14.14
N ASN A 61 5.64 8.27 -14.04
CA ASN A 61 4.42 7.96 -14.78
C ASN A 61 3.20 8.11 -13.88
N ALA A 62 2.14 8.74 -14.40
CA ALA A 62 0.88 8.85 -13.69
C ALA A 62 -0.32 8.73 -14.65
N ILE A 63 -1.42 8.19 -14.13
CA ILE A 63 -2.69 8.01 -14.85
C ILE A 63 -3.81 8.63 -14.03
N ILE A 64 -4.68 9.39 -14.71
CA ILE A 64 -5.90 9.91 -14.10
C ILE A 64 -6.92 8.79 -13.94
N THR A 65 -7.48 8.72 -12.74
CA THR A 65 -8.54 7.80 -12.34
C THR A 65 -9.76 8.58 -11.85
N SER A 66 -10.88 7.90 -11.72
CA SER A 66 -12.12 8.50 -11.22
C SER A 66 -11.95 9.06 -9.79
N ASN A 67 -12.63 10.16 -9.51
CA ASN A 67 -12.76 10.72 -8.16
C ASN A 67 -13.81 9.99 -7.29
N LYS A 68 -14.56 9.04 -7.89
CA LYS A 68 -15.61 8.28 -7.18
C LYS A 68 -15.08 7.12 -6.34
N HIS A 69 -13.78 6.81 -6.44
CA HIS A 69 -13.18 5.71 -5.68
C HIS A 69 -13.13 6.00 -4.18
N LYS A 70 -13.67 5.09 -3.39
CA LYS A 70 -13.65 5.15 -1.93
C LYS A 70 -12.33 4.70 -1.34
N THR A 71 -11.63 3.77 -2.00
CA THR A 71 -10.38 3.17 -1.52
C THR A 71 -9.23 3.32 -2.52
N GLY A 72 -7.99 3.23 -2.01
CA GLY A 72 -6.80 3.18 -2.87
C GLY A 72 -6.79 1.91 -3.73
N THR A 73 -7.38 0.82 -3.26
CA THR A 73 -7.46 -0.45 -3.99
C THR A 73 -8.35 -0.35 -5.22
N ASP A 74 -9.52 0.30 -5.12
CA ASP A 74 -10.39 0.57 -6.26
C ASP A 74 -9.66 1.42 -7.32
N ARG A 75 -8.92 2.43 -6.86
CA ARG A 75 -8.15 3.34 -7.72
C ARG A 75 -7.06 2.62 -8.51
N ILE A 76 -6.28 1.76 -7.85
CA ILE A 76 -5.23 1.00 -8.56
C ILE A 76 -5.82 -0.02 -9.53
N TYR A 77 -7.00 -0.55 -9.24
CA TYR A 77 -7.67 -1.45 -10.18
C TYR A 77 -8.13 -0.74 -11.45
N GLU A 78 -8.73 0.45 -11.34
CA GLU A 78 -9.05 1.26 -12.53
C GLU A 78 -7.79 1.60 -13.32
N CYS A 79 -6.71 1.99 -12.62
CA CYS A 79 -5.42 2.27 -13.27
C CYS A 79 -4.92 1.05 -14.05
N LEU A 80 -4.94 -0.15 -13.45
CA LEU A 80 -4.57 -1.40 -14.09
C LEU A 80 -5.42 -1.67 -15.34
N SER A 81 -6.73 -1.43 -15.26
CA SER A 81 -7.65 -1.64 -16.39
C SER A 81 -7.36 -0.69 -17.55
N LYS A 82 -7.02 0.58 -17.26
CA LYS A 82 -6.64 1.58 -18.26
C LYS A 82 -5.33 1.26 -18.98
N LEU A 83 -4.40 0.60 -18.31
CA LEU A 83 -3.10 0.23 -18.89
C LEU A 83 -3.21 -0.78 -20.03
N LYS A 84 -4.29 -1.59 -20.09
CA LYS A 84 -4.50 -2.66 -21.08
C LYS A 84 -3.29 -3.60 -21.23
N LYS A 85 -2.40 -3.66 -20.23
CA LYS A 85 -1.22 -4.50 -20.24
C LYS A 85 -1.61 -5.96 -20.02
N ARG A 86 -1.01 -6.84 -20.81
CA ARG A 86 -1.07 -8.30 -20.66
C ARG A 86 0.19 -8.77 -19.91
N ASN A 87 0.13 -9.95 -19.31
CA ASN A 87 1.28 -10.61 -18.64
C ASN A 87 1.78 -9.89 -17.36
N ILE A 88 0.85 -9.36 -16.57
CA ILE A 88 1.14 -8.89 -15.21
C ILE A 88 0.61 -9.93 -14.23
N ASP A 89 1.51 -10.57 -13.48
CA ASP A 89 1.14 -11.57 -12.47
C ASP A 89 0.79 -10.92 -11.13
N TYR A 90 1.59 -9.92 -10.72
CA TYR A 90 1.50 -9.29 -9.41
C TYR A 90 1.41 -7.77 -9.50
N ILE A 91 0.58 -7.20 -8.64
CA ILE A 91 0.49 -5.76 -8.37
C ILE A 91 1.05 -5.49 -6.98
N ILE A 92 1.98 -4.55 -6.90
CA ILE A 92 2.43 -3.96 -5.63
C ILE A 92 1.67 -2.65 -5.46
N ASN A 93 0.82 -2.59 -4.42
CA ASN A 93 0.13 -1.38 -3.99
C ASN A 93 0.98 -0.70 -2.92
N LEU A 94 1.67 0.37 -3.30
CA LEU A 94 2.51 1.17 -2.42
C LEU A 94 1.81 2.49 -2.13
N GLN A 95 1.59 2.82 -0.86
CA GLN A 95 0.89 4.05 -0.50
C GLN A 95 1.69 5.30 -0.89
N GLY A 96 0.99 6.30 -1.44
CA GLY A 96 1.61 7.56 -1.93
C GLY A 96 2.14 8.48 -0.83
N ASP A 97 2.05 8.06 0.43
CA ASP A 97 2.51 8.80 1.61
C ASP A 97 3.56 8.06 2.46
N GLU A 98 4.19 7.03 1.88
CA GLU A 98 5.24 6.20 2.50
C GLU A 98 6.64 6.47 1.90
N PRO A 99 7.20 7.69 2.03
CA PRO A 99 8.48 8.05 1.40
C PRO A 99 9.68 7.30 2.01
N ASN A 100 9.53 6.73 3.19
CA ASN A 100 10.58 6.04 3.94
C ASN A 100 10.53 4.52 3.84
N ILE A 101 9.69 3.96 2.94
CA ILE A 101 9.64 2.50 2.76
C ILE A 101 11.04 1.92 2.50
N ASP A 102 11.40 0.86 3.23
CA ASP A 102 12.65 0.16 2.98
C ASP A 102 12.54 -0.68 1.70
N ILE A 103 13.44 -0.41 0.78
CA ILE A 103 13.48 -1.09 -0.53
C ILE A 103 13.77 -2.59 -0.36
N ASN A 104 14.59 -2.96 0.63
CA ASN A 104 14.93 -4.36 0.89
C ASN A 104 13.73 -5.12 1.45
N ASP A 105 12.93 -4.48 2.31
CA ASP A 105 11.71 -5.09 2.82
C ASP A 105 10.66 -5.28 1.71
N LEU A 106 10.56 -4.31 0.80
CA LEU A 106 9.68 -4.43 -0.37
C LEU A 106 10.11 -5.58 -1.29
N LYS A 107 11.42 -5.70 -1.57
CA LYS A 107 11.99 -6.81 -2.35
C LYS A 107 11.76 -8.15 -1.65
N ARG A 108 12.00 -8.22 -0.34
CA ARG A 108 11.79 -9.43 0.45
C ARG A 108 10.34 -9.87 0.42
N LEU A 109 9.40 -8.93 0.63
CA LEU A 109 7.98 -9.22 0.53
C LEU A 109 7.63 -9.83 -0.83
N TYR A 110 8.13 -9.25 -1.93
CA TYR A 110 7.89 -9.78 -3.28
C TYR A 110 8.45 -11.20 -3.46
N ILE A 111 9.68 -11.46 -3.03
CA ILE A 111 10.32 -12.78 -3.12
C ILE A 111 9.52 -13.82 -2.32
N LEU A 112 9.15 -13.50 -1.07
CA LEU A 112 8.38 -14.40 -0.22
C LEU A 112 6.97 -14.64 -0.76
N THR A 113 6.32 -13.61 -1.32
CA THR A 113 5.01 -13.74 -1.97
C THR A 113 5.07 -14.74 -3.12
N LYS A 114 6.08 -14.63 -3.98
CA LYS A 114 6.28 -15.58 -5.09
C LYS A 114 6.62 -16.98 -4.60
N LYS A 115 7.56 -17.11 -3.67
CA LYS A 115 8.01 -18.41 -3.13
C LYS A 115 6.85 -19.19 -2.50
N ASN A 116 5.97 -18.50 -1.78
CA ASN A 116 4.82 -19.13 -1.12
C ASN A 116 3.57 -19.16 -2.00
N ASN A 117 3.66 -18.72 -3.25
CA ASN A 117 2.53 -18.61 -4.18
C ASN A 117 1.31 -17.90 -3.55
N SER A 118 1.57 -16.90 -2.70
CA SER A 118 0.54 -16.23 -1.92
C SER A 118 -0.37 -15.39 -2.82
N ASP A 119 -1.65 -15.40 -2.54
CA ASP A 119 -2.65 -14.62 -3.28
C ASP A 119 -2.60 -13.14 -2.93
N MET A 120 -2.31 -12.84 -1.66
CA MET A 120 -2.17 -11.48 -1.14
C MET A 120 -1.15 -11.49 0.00
N SER A 121 -0.34 -10.45 0.09
CA SER A 121 0.63 -10.27 1.18
C SER A 121 0.78 -8.82 1.57
N THR A 122 1.30 -8.57 2.76
CA THR A 122 1.53 -7.23 3.30
C THR A 122 2.77 -7.21 4.20
N LEU A 123 3.21 -6.01 4.58
CA LEU A 123 4.33 -5.81 5.50
C LEU A 123 3.86 -5.58 6.93
N ALA A 124 4.69 -6.00 7.87
CA ALA A 124 4.51 -5.70 9.28
C ALA A 124 5.87 -5.51 9.97
N SER A 125 5.91 -4.67 10.99
CA SER A 125 7.10 -4.40 11.80
C SER A 125 6.84 -4.66 13.27
N GLU A 126 7.91 -4.90 14.03
CA GLU A 126 7.83 -5.04 15.49
C GLU A 126 7.33 -3.76 16.14
N ILE A 127 6.59 -3.91 17.24
CA ILE A 127 6.10 -2.83 18.07
C ILE A 127 6.98 -2.76 19.32
N HIS A 128 7.87 -1.79 19.39
CA HIS A 128 8.74 -1.57 20.54
C HIS A 128 8.05 -0.76 21.65
N ASN A 129 7.07 0.07 21.32
CA ASN A 129 6.33 0.89 22.27
C ASN A 129 4.88 0.40 22.40
N LYS A 130 4.52 -0.16 23.54
CA LYS A 130 3.16 -0.68 23.80
C LYS A 130 2.06 0.40 23.78
N LYS A 131 2.40 1.70 23.87
CA LYS A 131 1.43 2.79 23.67
C LYS A 131 0.74 2.71 22.30
N ILE A 132 1.44 2.18 21.30
CA ILE A 132 0.90 1.95 19.94
C ILE A 132 -0.35 1.04 19.96
N TYR A 133 -0.48 0.13 20.93
CA TYR A 133 -1.65 -0.77 21.01
C TYR A 133 -2.97 -0.02 21.14
N LYS A 134 -2.97 1.13 21.82
CA LYS A 134 -4.14 1.99 22.04
C LYS A 134 -4.29 3.11 21.01
N ASP A 135 -3.32 3.30 20.09
CA ASP A 135 -3.40 4.32 19.05
C ASP A 135 -4.32 3.85 17.91
N LYS A 136 -5.47 4.49 17.78
CA LYS A 136 -6.47 4.19 16.74
C LYS A 136 -5.98 4.50 15.31
N ASN A 137 -4.96 5.35 15.15
CA ASN A 137 -4.42 5.70 13.84
C ASN A 137 -3.50 4.63 13.27
N ILE A 138 -2.99 3.75 14.13
CA ILE A 138 -2.08 2.68 13.77
C ILE A 138 -2.86 1.37 13.72
N VAL A 139 -2.86 0.71 12.55
CA VAL A 139 -3.42 -0.63 12.41
C VAL A 139 -2.39 -1.65 12.90
N LYS A 140 -2.84 -2.61 13.69
CA LYS A 140 -2.05 -3.77 14.12
C LYS A 140 -2.51 -5.00 13.38
N VAL A 141 -1.56 -5.84 13.02
CA VAL A 141 -1.82 -7.17 12.46
C VAL A 141 -1.46 -8.23 13.49
N ILE A 142 -2.33 -9.22 13.62
CA ILE A 142 -2.13 -10.40 14.47
C ILE A 142 -1.81 -11.56 13.56
N THR A 143 -0.70 -12.27 13.81
CA THR A 143 -0.28 -13.39 12.98
C THR A 143 -0.44 -14.73 13.73
N ASN A 144 -0.52 -15.83 12.96
CA ASN A 144 -0.62 -17.18 13.53
C ASN A 144 0.67 -17.64 14.21
N LEU A 145 1.84 -17.16 13.75
CA LEU A 145 3.17 -17.47 14.26
C LEU A 145 3.94 -16.18 14.53
N LYS A 146 4.98 -16.26 15.36
CA LYS A 146 5.90 -15.14 15.57
C LYS A 146 6.56 -14.75 14.25
N LEU A 147 6.46 -13.45 13.88
CA LEU A 147 7.09 -12.91 12.70
C LEU A 147 8.61 -12.80 12.91
N ASN A 148 9.38 -13.20 11.93
CA ASN A 148 10.81 -12.97 11.85
C ASN A 148 11.25 -12.80 10.40
N LYS A 149 12.53 -12.52 10.17
CA LYS A 149 13.07 -12.25 8.83
C LYS A 149 12.98 -13.43 7.86
N ASN A 150 12.81 -14.65 8.35
CA ASN A 150 12.90 -15.87 7.54
C ASN A 150 11.56 -16.57 7.32
N ASN A 151 10.49 -16.13 7.98
CA ASN A 151 9.17 -16.75 7.86
C ASN A 151 8.16 -15.86 7.13
N PHE A 152 7.01 -16.46 6.81
CA PHE A 152 5.92 -15.81 6.09
C PHE A 152 4.58 -16.23 6.71
N PRO A 153 4.28 -15.79 7.94
CA PRO A 153 3.09 -16.23 8.67
C PRO A 153 1.81 -15.64 8.08
N TYR A 154 0.68 -16.32 8.34
CA TYR A 154 -0.63 -15.81 7.98
C TYR A 154 -1.07 -14.70 8.93
N ALA A 155 -1.62 -13.61 8.36
CA ALA A 155 -2.37 -12.62 9.11
C ALA A 155 -3.73 -13.22 9.51
N LYS A 156 -4.00 -13.26 10.82
CA LYS A 156 -5.27 -13.74 11.38
C LYS A 156 -6.32 -12.63 11.45
N ASP A 157 -5.85 -11.42 11.81
CA ASP A 157 -6.74 -10.30 12.07
C ASP A 157 -6.01 -8.95 11.96
N PHE A 158 -6.76 -7.88 11.68
CA PHE A 158 -6.29 -6.50 11.66
C PHE A 158 -7.14 -5.66 12.60
N ARG A 159 -6.51 -4.99 13.57
CA ARG A 159 -7.22 -4.19 14.59
C ARG A 159 -6.60 -2.82 14.79
N ARG A 160 -7.44 -1.83 15.07
CA ARG A 160 -6.99 -0.49 15.47
C ARG A 160 -6.72 -0.40 16.97
N LEU A 161 -7.43 -1.14 17.79
CA LEU A 161 -7.27 -1.20 19.24
C LEU A 161 -6.97 -2.62 19.67
N ILE A 162 -5.95 -2.78 20.50
CA ILE A 162 -5.57 -4.03 21.12
C ILE A 162 -5.22 -3.74 22.58
N THR A 163 -5.67 -4.58 23.49
CA THR A 163 -5.33 -4.49 24.93
C THR A 163 -4.14 -5.37 25.28
N SER A 164 -4.11 -6.59 24.75
CA SER A 164 -3.07 -7.57 24.99
C SER A 164 -3.08 -8.65 23.91
N GLY A 165 -2.05 -9.48 23.86
CA GLY A 165 -1.96 -10.63 22.96
C GLY A 165 -0.53 -10.97 22.56
N LYS A 166 -0.41 -12.06 21.79
CA LYS A 166 0.86 -12.53 21.20
C LYS A 166 0.86 -12.28 19.70
N ASN A 167 2.06 -12.19 19.11
CA ASN A 167 2.26 -12.07 17.67
C ASN A 167 1.53 -10.84 17.06
N ILE A 168 1.62 -9.71 17.74
CA ILE A 168 1.02 -8.43 17.34
C ILE A 168 2.11 -7.53 16.76
N TYR A 169 1.87 -6.99 15.58
CA TYR A 169 2.82 -6.18 14.82
C TYR A 169 2.16 -4.92 14.29
N HIS A 170 2.94 -3.89 14.04
CA HIS A 170 2.50 -2.70 13.31
C HIS A 170 2.32 -3.08 11.84
N HIS A 171 1.10 -2.94 11.33
CA HIS A 171 0.80 -3.16 9.92
C HIS A 171 1.26 -1.98 9.07
N LEU A 172 2.03 -2.25 8.03
CA LEU A 172 2.44 -1.27 7.03
C LEU A 172 1.57 -1.42 5.78
N GLY A 173 1.00 -0.32 5.30
CA GLY A 173 -0.01 -0.30 4.24
C GLY A 173 0.47 -0.67 2.84
N VAL A 174 1.48 -1.51 2.72
CA VAL A 174 1.98 -2.03 1.45
C VAL A 174 1.39 -3.41 1.21
N TYR A 175 0.84 -3.62 0.01
CA TYR A 175 0.24 -4.90 -0.35
C TYR A 175 0.78 -5.42 -1.68
N ILE A 176 0.90 -6.73 -1.80
CA ILE A 176 1.11 -7.41 -3.08
C ILE A 176 -0.09 -8.30 -3.34
N TYR A 177 -0.67 -8.19 -4.53
CA TYR A 177 -1.79 -9.01 -4.98
C TYR A 177 -1.40 -9.77 -6.25
N LYS A 178 -1.84 -11.02 -6.39
CA LYS A 178 -2.01 -11.58 -7.73
C LYS A 178 -3.10 -10.80 -8.46
N VAL A 179 -2.92 -10.49 -9.75
CA VAL A 179 -3.89 -9.72 -10.53
C VAL A 179 -5.30 -10.34 -10.48
N LYS A 180 -5.38 -11.66 -10.59
CA LYS A 180 -6.67 -12.38 -10.51
C LYS A 180 -7.38 -12.18 -9.16
N ILE A 181 -6.61 -12.04 -8.07
CA ILE A 181 -7.14 -11.83 -6.73
C ILE A 181 -7.57 -10.38 -6.54
N LEU A 182 -6.81 -9.41 -7.03
CA LEU A 182 -7.22 -8.00 -7.02
C LEU A 182 -8.57 -7.82 -7.72
N LYS A 183 -8.78 -8.47 -8.88
CA LYS A 183 -10.06 -8.47 -9.59
C LYS A 183 -11.21 -9.04 -8.76
N LYS A 184 -10.97 -10.10 -8.00
CA LYS A 184 -11.98 -10.68 -7.09
C LYS A 184 -12.25 -9.75 -5.93
N PHE A 185 -11.19 -9.22 -5.30
CA PHE A 185 -11.26 -8.41 -4.09
C PHE A 185 -12.14 -7.17 -4.25
N ILE A 186 -12.02 -6.43 -5.36
CA ILE A 186 -12.82 -5.22 -5.60
C ILE A 186 -14.33 -5.49 -5.79
N ASN A 187 -14.70 -6.73 -6.11
CA ASN A 187 -16.09 -7.15 -6.26
C ASN A 187 -16.69 -7.73 -4.96
N LEU A 188 -15.88 -7.84 -3.89
CA LEU A 188 -16.39 -8.30 -2.60
C LEU A 188 -17.24 -7.20 -1.94
N ARG A 189 -18.33 -7.61 -1.31
CA ARG A 189 -19.07 -6.71 -0.42
C ARG A 189 -18.24 -6.41 0.81
N GLN A 190 -18.33 -5.19 1.31
CA GLN A 190 -17.70 -4.82 2.57
C GLN A 190 -18.24 -5.70 3.69
N SER A 191 -17.35 -6.21 4.55
CA SER A 191 -17.75 -6.97 5.71
C SER A 191 -18.41 -6.07 6.77
N GLU A 192 -19.19 -6.66 7.67
CA GLU A 192 -19.79 -5.93 8.80
C GLU A 192 -18.71 -5.21 9.65
N ASN A 193 -17.54 -5.85 9.84
CA ASN A 193 -16.42 -5.26 10.54
C ASN A 193 -15.83 -4.04 9.81
N GLU A 194 -15.80 -4.02 8.49
CA GLU A 194 -15.37 -2.85 7.72
C GLU A 194 -16.37 -1.71 7.82
N LEU A 195 -17.66 -2.03 7.86
CA LEU A 195 -18.72 -1.03 7.97
C LEU A 195 -18.78 -0.40 9.36
N SER A 196 -18.53 -1.16 10.41
CA SER A 196 -18.54 -0.70 11.81
C SER A 196 -17.29 0.09 12.23
N ASN A 197 -16.19 -0.01 11.47
CA ASN A 197 -14.90 0.66 11.78
C ASN A 197 -14.63 1.89 10.90
N LYS A 198 -15.66 2.47 10.31
CA LYS A 198 -15.55 3.72 9.52
C LYS A 198 -15.58 4.97 10.36
#